data_83d34bdb7a6f074dc60b656e377afaf6
#
_entry.id   83d34bdb7a6f074dc60b656e377afaf6
#
_cell.length_a   1.000
_cell.length_b   1.000
_cell.length_c   1.000
_cell.angle_alpha   90.00
_cell.angle_beta   90.00
_cell.angle_gamma   90.00
#
_symmetry.space_group_name_H-M   'P 1'
#
loop_
_entity.id
_entity.type
_entity.pdbx_description
1 polymer ?
#
loop_
_entity_poly.entity_id
_entity_poly.type
_entity_poly.pdbx_seq_one_letter_code
_entity_poly.pdbx_strand_id
1 'polypeptide(L)'
;MEDKILILRFKHGSTDALCRIYRKYEGVMLTVAAGLLGDVNTAQDAVHDVFVAFAQSPERLRLAGSLKSYLTTCVANLARDRLRAARRHAMVPQDQEPQADERAMPLSRAIQDEELSRLADALAMLPYEQREVVVLHLKGDLAFREIAAVQGTSLNTVQSRYRYGIDKLRSLLNGEVEK
;
A
#
# COMPACT_ATOMS: atom_id res chain seq x y z
N MET A 1 -13.81 8.00 18.19
CA MET A 1 -15.01 7.37 18.82
C MET A 1 -15.89 6.69 17.77
N GLU A 2 -16.10 7.29 16.62
CA GLU A 2 -16.93 6.77 15.50
C GLU A 2 -16.54 5.34 15.04
N ASP A 3 -15.23 5.08 14.81
CA ASP A 3 -14.76 3.79 14.34
C ASP A 3 -15.09 2.62 15.27
N LYS A 4 -15.06 2.86 16.59
CA LYS A 4 -15.44 1.82 17.57
C LYS A 4 -16.92 1.42 17.42
N ILE A 5 -17.78 2.39 17.15
CA ILE A 5 -19.22 2.16 16.94
C ILE A 5 -19.44 1.42 15.60
N LEU A 6 -18.75 1.86 14.54
CA LEU A 6 -18.86 1.19 13.23
C LEU A 6 -18.38 -0.26 13.30
N ILE A 7 -17.26 -0.52 13.96
CA ILE A 7 -16.73 -1.87 14.16
C ILE A 7 -17.71 -2.74 14.96
N LEU A 8 -18.30 -2.20 16.05
CA LEU A 8 -19.26 -2.94 16.84
C LEU A 8 -20.49 -3.31 15.99
N ARG A 9 -21.07 -2.35 15.26
CA ARG A 9 -22.19 -2.60 14.36
C ARG A 9 -21.85 -3.58 13.24
N PHE A 10 -20.66 -3.46 12.65
CA PHE A 10 -20.17 -4.39 11.65
C PHE A 10 -20.08 -5.83 12.20
N LYS A 11 -19.51 -6.01 13.39
CA LYS A 11 -19.44 -7.32 14.08
C LYS A 11 -20.82 -7.94 14.37
N HIS A 12 -21.85 -7.13 14.47
CA HIS A 12 -23.23 -7.56 14.61
C HIS A 12 -23.96 -7.69 13.26
N GLY A 13 -23.24 -7.73 12.15
CA GLY A 13 -23.78 -8.00 10.82
C GLY A 13 -24.35 -6.78 10.09
N SER A 14 -24.09 -5.54 10.55
CA SER A 14 -24.58 -4.34 9.87
C SER A 14 -23.80 -4.07 8.57
N THR A 15 -24.46 -4.27 7.43
CA THR A 15 -23.92 -3.92 6.10
C THR A 15 -23.73 -2.42 5.92
N ASP A 16 -24.61 -1.59 6.52
CA ASP A 16 -24.45 -0.13 6.53
C ASP A 16 -23.11 0.29 7.19
N ALA A 17 -22.78 -0.33 8.32
CA ALA A 17 -21.51 -0.05 9.00
C ALA A 17 -20.31 -0.43 8.13
N LEU A 18 -20.37 -1.56 7.43
CA LEU A 18 -19.34 -1.97 6.46
C LEU A 18 -19.21 -0.96 5.32
N CYS A 19 -20.32 -0.54 4.72
CA CYS A 19 -20.31 0.47 3.65
C CYS A 19 -19.72 1.81 4.11
N ARG A 20 -20.01 2.23 5.33
CA ARG A 20 -19.43 3.46 5.91
C ARG A 20 -17.92 3.33 6.17
N ILE A 21 -17.46 2.17 6.66
CA ILE A 21 -16.04 1.88 6.81
C ILE A 21 -15.34 1.92 5.43
N TYR A 22 -15.92 1.26 4.42
CA TYR A 22 -15.38 1.26 3.06
C TYR A 22 -15.21 2.69 2.55
N ARG A 23 -16.28 3.48 2.49
CA ARG A 23 -16.24 4.88 1.99
C ARG A 23 -15.25 5.76 2.73
N LYS A 24 -15.08 5.52 4.04
CA LYS A 24 -14.17 6.30 4.88
C LYS A 24 -12.71 6.00 4.57
N TYR A 25 -12.37 4.75 4.24
CA TYR A 25 -10.98 4.30 4.15
C TYR A 25 -10.51 3.97 2.74
N GLU A 26 -11.41 3.79 1.77
CA GLU A 26 -11.11 3.43 0.39
C GLU A 26 -10.02 4.33 -0.22
N GLY A 27 -10.17 5.66 -0.14
CA GLY A 27 -9.23 6.61 -0.72
C GLY A 27 -7.82 6.50 -0.14
N VAL A 28 -7.71 6.32 1.18
CA VAL A 28 -6.40 6.13 1.83
C VAL A 28 -5.80 4.79 1.45
N MET A 29 -6.60 3.72 1.44
CA MET A 29 -6.15 2.39 1.04
C MET A 29 -5.68 2.36 -0.41
N LEU A 30 -6.40 3.03 -1.31
CA LEU A 30 -6.03 3.15 -2.71
C LEU A 30 -4.71 3.92 -2.87
N THR A 31 -4.52 5.03 -2.15
CA THR A 31 -3.27 5.79 -2.17
C THR A 31 -2.09 4.95 -1.68
N VAL A 32 -2.26 4.19 -0.59
CA VAL A 32 -1.23 3.29 -0.08
C VAL A 32 -0.93 2.17 -1.07
N ALA A 33 -1.96 1.49 -1.59
CA ALA A 33 -1.80 0.40 -2.54
C ALA A 33 -1.09 0.87 -3.83
N ALA A 34 -1.51 2.02 -4.40
CA ALA A 34 -0.90 2.59 -5.59
C ALA A 34 0.56 2.98 -5.36
N GLY A 35 0.88 3.60 -4.21
CA GLY A 35 2.26 3.92 -3.84
C GLY A 35 3.16 2.69 -3.68
N LEU A 36 2.61 1.54 -3.29
CA LEU A 36 3.35 0.28 -3.14
C LEU A 36 3.47 -0.51 -4.43
N LEU A 37 2.40 -0.60 -5.22
CA LEU A 37 2.29 -1.44 -6.41
C LEU A 37 2.69 -0.72 -7.70
N GLY A 38 2.58 0.62 -7.74
CA GLY A 38 2.95 1.44 -8.88
C GLY A 38 1.92 1.45 -10.02
N ASP A 39 0.78 0.78 -9.85
CA ASP A 39 -0.30 0.70 -10.82
C ASP A 39 -1.67 0.83 -10.15
N VAL A 40 -2.56 1.67 -10.74
CA VAL A 40 -3.87 1.98 -10.17
C VAL A 40 -4.82 0.79 -10.23
N ASN A 41 -4.84 0.04 -11.32
CA ASN A 41 -5.74 -1.08 -11.48
C ASN A 41 -5.40 -2.19 -10.48
N THR A 42 -4.12 -2.55 -10.40
CA THR A 42 -3.61 -3.51 -9.40
C THR A 42 -3.87 -3.03 -7.98
N ALA A 43 -3.80 -1.72 -7.73
CA ALA A 43 -4.10 -1.13 -6.43
C ALA A 43 -5.60 -1.24 -6.09
N GLN A 44 -6.49 -0.97 -7.05
CA GLN A 44 -7.95 -1.13 -6.88
C GLN A 44 -8.31 -2.57 -6.54
N ASP A 45 -7.75 -3.53 -7.28
CA ASP A 45 -7.95 -4.96 -7.01
C ASP A 45 -7.45 -5.36 -5.62
N ALA A 46 -6.29 -4.83 -5.20
CA ALA A 46 -5.75 -5.10 -3.87
C ALA A 46 -6.65 -4.54 -2.76
N VAL A 47 -7.17 -3.33 -2.94
CA VAL A 47 -8.10 -2.71 -1.98
C VAL A 47 -9.40 -3.49 -1.92
N HIS A 48 -9.93 -3.91 -3.08
CA HIS A 48 -11.14 -4.74 -3.14
C HIS A 48 -10.95 -6.06 -2.37
N ASP A 49 -9.86 -6.79 -2.64
CA ASP A 49 -9.55 -8.06 -1.96
C ASP A 49 -9.43 -7.89 -0.45
N VAL A 50 -8.79 -6.81 0.02
CA VAL A 50 -8.68 -6.52 1.45
C VAL A 50 -10.05 -6.29 2.07
N PHE A 51 -10.94 -5.54 1.41
CA PHE A 51 -12.28 -5.29 1.94
C PHE A 51 -13.17 -6.53 1.87
N VAL A 52 -13.03 -7.38 0.86
CA VAL A 52 -13.72 -8.69 0.81
C VAL A 52 -13.28 -9.57 1.96
N ALA A 53 -11.98 -9.71 2.18
CA ALA A 53 -11.46 -10.49 3.31
C ALA A 53 -11.88 -9.92 4.67
N PHE A 54 -11.89 -8.59 4.80
CA PHE A 54 -12.37 -7.89 5.99
C PHE A 54 -13.85 -8.18 6.26
N ALA A 55 -14.69 -8.14 5.21
CA ALA A 55 -16.12 -8.39 5.30
C ALA A 55 -16.46 -9.84 5.69
N GLN A 56 -15.64 -10.80 5.25
CA GLN A 56 -15.88 -12.23 5.48
C GLN A 56 -15.53 -12.71 6.90
N SER A 57 -14.77 -11.93 7.67
CA SER A 57 -14.25 -12.39 8.97
C SER A 57 -14.37 -11.33 10.07
N PRO A 58 -15.58 -10.79 10.35
CA PRO A 58 -15.78 -9.76 11.36
C PRO A 58 -15.39 -10.19 12.78
N GLU A 59 -15.47 -11.50 13.10
CA GLU A 59 -15.09 -12.08 14.38
C GLU A 59 -13.58 -12.11 14.59
N ARG A 60 -12.79 -12.16 13.52
CA ARG A 60 -11.31 -12.16 13.57
C ARG A 60 -10.72 -10.77 13.75
N LEU A 61 -11.54 -9.72 13.66
CA LEU A 61 -11.08 -8.35 13.79
C LEU A 61 -10.62 -8.07 15.23
N ARG A 62 -9.30 -8.17 15.44
CA ARG A 62 -8.63 -7.78 16.69
C ARG A 62 -7.79 -6.54 16.41
N LEU A 63 -8.27 -5.38 16.84
CA LEU A 63 -7.55 -4.13 16.66
C LEU A 63 -6.59 -3.92 17.84
N ALA A 64 -5.29 -3.97 17.55
CA ALA A 64 -4.25 -3.53 18.49
C ALA A 64 -4.05 -1.99 18.44
N GLY A 65 -4.65 -1.32 17.44
CA GLY A 65 -4.53 0.11 17.20
C GLY A 65 -5.78 0.68 16.52
N SER A 66 -5.59 1.60 15.58
CA SER A 66 -6.69 2.19 14.82
C SER A 66 -7.16 1.25 13.69
N LEU A 67 -8.43 1.42 13.26
CA LEU A 67 -8.94 0.71 12.10
C LEU A 67 -8.15 1.06 10.82
N LYS A 68 -7.71 2.32 10.71
CA LYS A 68 -6.84 2.77 9.62
C LYS A 68 -5.54 1.98 9.58
N SER A 69 -4.80 1.89 10.69
CA SER A 69 -3.55 1.14 10.78
C SER A 69 -3.75 -0.34 10.43
N TYR A 70 -4.86 -0.93 10.89
CA TYR A 70 -5.18 -2.32 10.57
C TYR A 70 -5.39 -2.53 9.05
N LEU A 71 -6.25 -1.73 8.42
CA LEU A 71 -6.52 -1.82 6.98
C LEU A 71 -5.27 -1.53 6.15
N THR A 72 -4.49 -0.50 6.53
CA THR A 72 -3.20 -0.19 5.90
C THR A 72 -2.24 -1.37 5.97
N THR A 73 -2.15 -2.04 7.12
CA THR A 73 -1.33 -3.25 7.28
C THR A 73 -1.80 -4.40 6.38
N CYS A 74 -3.11 -4.59 6.25
CA CYS A 74 -3.66 -5.60 5.35
C CYS A 74 -3.27 -5.32 3.88
N VAL A 75 -3.41 -4.06 3.43
CA VAL A 75 -2.99 -3.64 2.09
C VAL A 75 -1.49 -3.86 1.87
N ALA A 76 -0.65 -3.46 2.84
CA ALA A 76 0.80 -3.64 2.74
C ALA A 76 1.21 -5.11 2.63
N ASN A 77 0.59 -5.98 3.42
CA ASN A 77 0.86 -7.42 3.37
C ASN A 77 0.46 -8.00 2.00
N LEU A 78 -0.74 -7.68 1.52
CA LEU A 78 -1.21 -8.15 0.21
C LEU A 78 -0.34 -7.64 -0.94
N ALA A 79 0.06 -6.35 -0.92
CA ALA A 79 0.96 -5.78 -1.91
C ALA A 79 2.31 -6.52 -1.93
N ARG A 80 2.88 -6.80 -0.75
CA ARG A 80 4.13 -7.56 -0.63
C ARG A 80 4.00 -8.97 -1.19
N ASP A 81 2.89 -9.66 -0.90
CA ASP A 81 2.66 -11.01 -1.38
C ASP A 81 2.50 -11.05 -2.91
N ARG A 82 1.79 -10.08 -3.50
CA ARG A 82 1.67 -9.93 -4.96
C ARG A 82 3.04 -9.70 -5.61
N LEU A 83 3.85 -8.81 -5.06
CA LEU A 83 5.20 -8.54 -5.58
C LEU A 83 6.13 -9.75 -5.46
N ARG A 84 6.03 -10.51 -4.37
CA ARG A 84 6.77 -11.77 -4.23
C ARG A 84 6.33 -12.82 -5.22
N ALA A 85 5.03 -12.93 -5.48
CA ALA A 85 4.49 -13.84 -6.49
C ALA A 85 4.98 -13.46 -7.89
N ALA A 86 4.88 -12.18 -8.27
CA ALA A 86 5.36 -11.68 -9.56
C ALA A 86 6.86 -11.96 -9.77
N ARG A 87 7.71 -11.73 -8.76
CA ARG A 87 9.14 -12.05 -8.83
C ARG A 87 9.40 -13.55 -9.03
N ARG A 88 8.64 -14.42 -8.37
CA ARG A 88 8.78 -15.89 -8.55
C ARG A 88 8.40 -16.32 -9.97
N HIS A 89 7.32 -15.78 -10.52
CA HIS A 89 6.92 -16.06 -11.90
C HIS A 89 7.95 -15.57 -12.92
N ALA A 90 8.56 -14.41 -12.70
CA ALA A 90 9.61 -13.89 -13.57
C ALA A 90 10.92 -14.72 -13.55
N MET A 91 11.14 -15.54 -12.52
CA MET A 91 12.32 -16.41 -12.38
C MET A 91 12.13 -17.81 -12.99
N VAL A 92 10.92 -18.21 -13.34
CA VAL A 92 10.66 -19.48 -14.03
C VAL A 92 10.83 -19.23 -15.53
N PRO A 93 11.73 -19.95 -16.24
CA PRO A 93 11.82 -19.83 -17.69
C PRO A 93 10.47 -20.23 -18.28
N GLN A 94 9.71 -19.29 -18.80
CA GLN A 94 8.53 -19.57 -19.59
C GLN A 94 8.97 -19.66 -21.05
N ASP A 95 8.78 -20.83 -21.66
CA ASP A 95 8.83 -21.02 -23.12
C ASP A 95 7.61 -20.36 -23.83
N GLN A 96 7.03 -19.35 -23.22
CA GLN A 96 5.96 -18.55 -23.80
C GLN A 96 6.44 -17.11 -23.85
N GLU A 97 6.32 -16.50 -25.03
CA GLU A 97 6.58 -15.08 -25.26
C GLU A 97 5.90 -14.25 -24.17
N PRO A 98 6.59 -13.26 -23.60
CA PRO A 98 5.97 -12.36 -22.65
C PRO A 98 4.84 -11.63 -23.37
N GLN A 99 3.61 -12.02 -23.13
CA GLN A 99 2.49 -11.12 -23.39
C GLN A 99 2.74 -9.94 -22.46
N ALA A 100 3.27 -8.87 -23.03
CA ALA A 100 3.31 -7.56 -22.38
C ALA A 100 1.87 -7.27 -21.98
N ASP A 101 1.60 -7.30 -20.67
CA ASP A 101 0.29 -6.95 -20.15
C ASP A 101 0.14 -5.43 -20.37
N GLU A 102 -0.34 -5.06 -21.57
CA GLU A 102 -0.65 -3.67 -21.97
C GLU A 102 -1.70 -3.03 -21.05
N ARG A 103 -2.17 -3.77 -20.05
CA ARG A 103 -3.15 -3.32 -19.07
C ARG A 103 -2.55 -2.63 -17.83
N ALA A 104 -1.25 -2.69 -17.64
CA ALA A 104 -0.60 -1.84 -16.65
C ALA A 104 -0.60 -0.40 -17.18
N MET A 105 -1.72 0.30 -17.00
CA MET A 105 -1.72 1.75 -17.18
C MET A 105 -0.84 2.33 -16.07
N PRO A 106 0.31 2.92 -16.38
CA PRO A 106 1.10 3.60 -15.38
C PRO A 106 0.22 4.61 -14.65
N LEU A 107 0.42 4.78 -13.35
CA LEU A 107 -0.25 5.77 -12.52
C LEU A 107 -0.26 7.15 -13.21
N SER A 108 0.77 7.45 -13.99
CA SER A 108 0.94 8.67 -14.77
C SER A 108 -0.16 8.95 -15.80
N ARG A 109 -0.84 7.95 -16.34
CA ARG A 109 -1.93 8.17 -17.32
C ARG A 109 -3.28 8.48 -16.69
N ALA A 110 -3.51 8.06 -15.45
CA ALA A 110 -4.75 8.34 -14.72
C ALA A 110 -4.72 9.69 -13.99
N ILE A 111 -3.53 10.29 -13.83
CA ILE A 111 -3.32 11.53 -13.09
C ILE A 111 -3.00 12.62 -14.11
N GLN A 112 -3.92 13.56 -14.31
CA GLN A 112 -3.74 14.75 -15.15
C GLN A 112 -2.80 15.79 -14.53
N ASP A 113 -2.20 15.46 -13.38
CA ASP A 113 -1.31 16.33 -12.62
C ASP A 113 0.13 15.84 -12.78
N GLU A 114 0.96 16.60 -13.45
CA GLU A 114 2.37 16.31 -13.71
C GLU A 114 3.18 16.08 -12.42
N GLU A 115 2.85 16.80 -11.35
CA GLU A 115 3.53 16.65 -10.06
C GLU A 115 3.27 15.29 -9.41
N LEU A 116 2.03 14.80 -9.49
CA LEU A 116 1.67 13.48 -8.97
C LEU A 116 2.31 12.36 -9.78
N SER A 117 2.40 12.52 -11.10
CA SER A 117 3.11 11.58 -11.97
C SER A 117 4.59 11.51 -11.60
N ARG A 118 5.27 12.66 -11.46
CA ARG A 118 6.67 12.73 -11.03
C ARG A 118 6.91 12.08 -9.67
N LEU A 119 5.99 12.28 -8.72
CA LEU A 119 6.07 11.63 -7.41
C LEU A 119 5.93 10.11 -7.52
N ALA A 120 5.00 9.61 -8.34
CA ALA A 120 4.82 8.19 -8.55
C ALA A 120 6.07 7.53 -9.18
N ASP A 121 6.66 8.19 -10.18
CA ASP A 121 7.89 7.73 -10.82
C ASP A 121 9.08 7.72 -9.83
N ALA A 122 9.21 8.79 -9.03
CA ALA A 122 10.25 8.86 -7.99
C ALA A 122 10.08 7.76 -6.92
N LEU A 123 8.84 7.47 -6.50
CA LEU A 123 8.55 6.36 -5.59
C LEU A 123 8.91 5.00 -6.21
N ALA A 124 8.64 4.80 -7.50
CA ALA A 124 8.98 3.56 -8.20
C ALA A 124 10.49 3.31 -8.26
N MET A 125 11.31 4.35 -8.28
CA MET A 125 12.78 4.27 -8.27
C MET A 125 13.39 3.95 -6.88
N LEU A 126 12.59 3.93 -5.81
CA LEU A 126 13.07 3.51 -4.50
C LEU A 126 13.13 1.98 -4.39
N PRO A 127 14.14 1.42 -3.67
CA PRO A 127 14.03 0.05 -3.19
C PRO A 127 12.72 -0.18 -2.45
N TYR A 128 12.10 -1.35 -2.67
CA TYR A 128 10.75 -1.62 -2.15
C TYR A 128 10.62 -1.35 -0.64
N GLU A 129 11.60 -1.80 0.16
CA GLU A 129 11.57 -1.66 1.61
C GLU A 129 11.63 -0.19 2.07
N GLN A 130 12.32 0.68 1.33
CA GLN A 130 12.35 2.12 1.59
C GLN A 130 11.03 2.77 1.17
N ARG A 131 10.53 2.45 -0.04
CA ARG A 131 9.23 2.91 -0.53
C ARG A 131 8.11 2.53 0.42
N GLU A 132 8.08 1.29 0.90
CA GLU A 132 7.08 0.80 1.83
C GLU A 132 7.08 1.61 3.14
N VAL A 133 8.23 1.84 3.76
CA VAL A 133 8.31 2.65 4.98
C VAL A 133 7.78 4.06 4.75
N VAL A 134 8.17 4.71 3.65
CA VAL A 134 7.74 6.07 3.32
C VAL A 134 6.22 6.13 3.12
N VAL A 135 5.68 5.24 2.31
CA VAL A 135 4.23 5.20 2.00
C VAL A 135 3.41 4.89 3.24
N LEU A 136 3.80 3.88 4.02
CA LEU A 136 3.07 3.47 5.23
C LEU A 136 3.11 4.56 6.31
N HIS A 137 4.23 5.26 6.47
CA HIS A 137 4.34 6.33 7.46
C HIS A 137 3.57 7.58 7.04
N LEU A 138 3.77 8.06 5.80
CA LEU A 138 3.21 9.36 5.35
C LEU A 138 1.73 9.28 4.94
N LYS A 139 1.28 8.15 4.40
CA LYS A 139 -0.11 7.97 3.91
C LYS A 139 -0.92 7.02 4.76
N GLY A 140 -0.28 5.97 5.26
CA GLY A 140 -0.91 4.98 6.12
C GLY A 140 -1.07 5.38 7.58
N ASP A 141 -0.39 6.45 8.03
CA ASP A 141 -0.31 6.90 9.43
C ASP A 141 0.23 5.82 10.40
N LEU A 142 1.05 4.88 9.91
CA LEU A 142 1.68 3.89 10.76
C LEU A 142 2.87 4.51 11.50
N ALA A 143 2.95 4.23 12.80
CA ALA A 143 4.16 4.52 13.56
C ALA A 143 5.31 3.59 13.13
N PHE A 144 6.57 4.02 13.27
CA PHE A 144 7.72 3.21 12.88
C PHE A 144 7.76 1.84 13.58
N ARG A 145 7.22 1.72 14.81
CA ARG A 145 7.11 0.43 15.50
C ARG A 145 6.12 -0.52 14.81
N GLU A 146 5.00 0.00 14.31
CA GLU A 146 4.02 -0.78 13.56
C GLU A 146 4.62 -1.23 12.22
N ILE A 147 5.34 -0.33 11.53
CA ILE A 147 6.04 -0.66 10.28
C ILE A 147 7.14 -1.70 10.52
N ALA A 148 7.86 -1.62 11.64
CA ALA A 148 8.86 -2.62 12.00
C ALA A 148 8.25 -4.02 12.15
N ALA A 149 7.06 -4.12 12.77
CA ALA A 149 6.31 -5.36 12.86
C ALA A 149 5.85 -5.85 11.47
N VAL A 150 5.34 -4.95 10.61
CA VAL A 150 4.92 -5.26 9.24
C VAL A 150 6.08 -5.77 8.38
N GLN A 151 7.27 -5.16 8.51
CA GLN A 151 8.48 -5.55 7.76
C GLN A 151 9.25 -6.71 8.40
N GLY A 152 8.93 -7.11 9.63
CA GLY A 152 9.68 -8.13 10.37
C GLY A 152 11.13 -7.71 10.66
N THR A 153 11.35 -6.42 10.98
CA THR A 153 12.69 -5.85 11.19
C THR A 153 12.76 -4.97 12.44
N SER A 154 13.95 -4.44 12.75
CA SER A 154 14.14 -3.56 13.90
C SER A 154 13.62 -2.15 13.64
N LEU A 155 13.26 -1.43 14.73
CA LEU A 155 12.90 -0.01 14.69
C LEU A 155 13.99 0.84 14.03
N ASN A 156 15.26 0.60 14.39
CA ASN A 156 16.40 1.33 13.84
C ASN A 156 16.54 1.13 12.32
N THR A 157 16.28 -0.08 11.84
CA THR A 157 16.28 -0.40 10.40
C THR A 157 15.19 0.39 9.68
N VAL A 158 13.98 0.45 10.24
CA VAL A 158 12.87 1.22 9.66
C VAL A 158 13.20 2.71 9.61
N GLN A 159 13.73 3.27 10.69
CA GLN A 159 14.13 4.68 10.72
C GLN A 159 15.23 5.00 9.69
N SER A 160 16.21 4.11 9.53
CA SER A 160 17.25 4.27 8.51
C SER A 160 16.65 4.18 7.09
N ARG A 161 15.77 3.19 6.82
CA ARG A 161 15.07 3.06 5.54
C ARG A 161 14.23 4.30 5.21
N TYR A 162 13.54 4.86 6.20
CA TYR A 162 12.77 6.10 6.05
C TYR A 162 13.67 7.26 5.64
N ARG A 163 14.75 7.49 6.40
CA ARG A 163 15.70 8.58 6.12
C ARG A 163 16.27 8.47 4.70
N TYR A 164 16.83 7.31 4.34
CA TYR A 164 17.37 7.09 3.00
C TYR A 164 16.31 7.21 1.90
N GLY A 165 15.09 6.72 2.15
CA GLY A 165 13.98 6.85 1.22
C GLY A 165 13.59 8.30 0.97
N ILE A 166 13.49 9.12 2.02
CA ILE A 166 13.17 10.55 1.91
C ILE A 166 14.30 11.32 1.22
N ASP A 167 15.56 11.05 1.58
CA ASP A 167 16.70 11.74 0.98
C ASP A 167 16.77 11.44 -0.54
N LYS A 168 16.58 10.17 -0.93
CA LYS A 168 16.53 9.80 -2.34
C LYS A 168 15.33 10.40 -3.08
N LEU A 169 14.15 10.44 -2.47
CA LEU A 169 12.99 11.10 -3.06
C LEU A 169 13.23 12.60 -3.31
N ARG A 170 13.83 13.29 -2.36
CA ARG A 170 14.18 14.71 -2.53
C ARG A 170 15.14 14.91 -3.69
N SER A 171 16.18 14.10 -3.79
CA SER A 171 17.13 14.15 -4.89
C SER A 171 16.45 13.92 -6.25
N LEU A 172 15.57 12.91 -6.36
CA LEU A 172 14.84 12.61 -7.58
C LEU A 172 13.86 13.74 -7.99
N LEU A 173 13.16 14.33 -7.02
CA LEU A 173 12.16 15.37 -7.28
C LEU A 173 12.80 16.74 -7.58
N ASN A 174 13.96 17.03 -6.97
CA ASN A 174 14.69 18.27 -7.24
C ASN A 174 15.53 18.23 -8.53
N GLY A 175 15.58 17.09 -9.23
CA GLY A 175 16.41 16.93 -10.42
C GLY A 175 17.90 16.78 -10.14
N GLU A 176 18.29 16.58 -8.87
CA GLU A 176 19.66 16.29 -8.42
C GLU A 176 19.99 14.81 -8.59
N VAL A 177 19.76 14.26 -9.79
CA VAL A 177 20.25 12.91 -10.09
C VAL A 177 21.75 13.02 -10.31
N GLU A 178 22.53 12.54 -9.37
CA GLU A 178 23.98 12.34 -9.59
C GLU A 178 24.19 11.58 -10.91
N LYS A 179 24.98 12.23 -11.79
CA LYS A 179 25.48 11.60 -13.00
C LYS A 179 26.50 10.51 -12.66
#